data_fe85a5207c66c8bda7dce94d043bf942
#
_entry.id   fe85a5207c66c8bda7dce94d043bf942
#
_cell.length_a   1.000
_cell.length_b   1.000
_cell.length_c   1.000
_cell.angle_alpha   90.00
_cell.angle_beta   90.00
_cell.angle_gamma   90.00
#
_symmetry.space_group_name_H-M   'P 1'
#
loop_
_entity.id
_entity.type
_entity.pdbx_description
1 polymer ?
#
loop_
_entity_poly.entity_id
_entity_poly.type
_entity_poly.pdbx_seq_one_letter_code
_entity_poly.pdbx_strand_id
1 'polypeptide(L)'
;MNEREKTIRLWFDMWLNQQDMGIDDIFTEDVIYTESLSPHYNNRKTVKHWFQEWNTRGKVVIWEIKQFFHKGDQTIVEWYFKNEMNNGSIEEFDGISLVEWTEDNKIKALKEFGCNRNTYNPYQEGDTPQFKAEKANWF
;
A
#
# COMPACT_ATOMS: atom_id res chain seq x y z
N MET A 1 -17.13 15.19 1.79
CA MET A 1 -16.15 14.13 1.46
C MET A 1 -16.79 12.77 1.66
N ASN A 2 -16.54 11.88 0.71
CA ASN A 2 -17.04 10.51 0.73
C ASN A 2 -16.51 9.76 1.97
N GLU A 3 -17.37 8.98 2.63
CA GLU A 3 -16.97 8.24 3.84
C GLU A 3 -15.87 7.21 3.56
N ARG A 4 -15.90 6.57 2.39
CA ARG A 4 -14.89 5.58 2.00
C ARG A 4 -13.52 6.25 1.79
N GLU A 5 -13.51 7.44 1.21
CA GLU A 5 -12.27 8.22 1.06
C GLU A 5 -11.72 8.65 2.41
N LYS A 6 -12.57 9.05 3.35
CA LYS A 6 -12.15 9.39 4.71
C LYS A 6 -11.49 8.19 5.41
N THR A 7 -12.06 7.00 5.23
CA THR A 7 -11.51 5.78 5.82
C THR A 7 -10.13 5.46 5.26
N ILE A 8 -9.94 5.60 3.96
CA ILE A 8 -8.63 5.38 3.32
C ILE A 8 -7.63 6.42 3.82
N ARG A 9 -8.02 7.70 3.89
CA ARG A 9 -7.14 8.75 4.43
C ARG A 9 -6.76 8.48 5.87
N LEU A 10 -7.69 8.02 6.69
CA LEU A 10 -7.42 7.65 8.07
C LEU A 10 -6.39 6.52 8.16
N TRP A 11 -6.54 5.50 7.32
CA TRP A 11 -5.58 4.39 7.27
C TRP A 11 -4.16 4.87 6.94
N PHE A 12 -4.01 5.73 5.94
CA PHE A 12 -2.71 6.28 5.58
C PHE A 12 -2.15 7.18 6.69
N ASP A 13 -3.01 7.96 7.34
CA ASP A 13 -2.60 8.81 8.46
C ASP A 13 -2.11 8.00 9.67
N MET A 14 -2.66 6.81 9.91
CA MET A 14 -2.17 5.91 10.95
C MET A 14 -0.70 5.55 10.73
N TRP A 15 -0.32 5.28 9.48
CA TRP A 15 1.07 4.97 9.15
C TRP A 15 1.97 6.18 9.27
N LEU A 16 1.53 7.33 8.80
CA LEU A 16 2.30 8.58 8.90
C LEU A 16 2.52 9.00 10.35
N ASN A 17 1.56 8.75 11.23
CA ASN A 17 1.64 9.10 12.64
C ASN A 17 2.13 7.95 13.54
N GLN A 18 2.34 6.77 12.98
CA GLN A 18 2.73 5.57 13.71
C GLN A 18 1.78 5.26 14.88
N GLN A 19 0.49 5.45 14.64
CA GLN A 19 -0.53 5.31 15.68
C GLN A 19 -1.76 4.61 15.14
N ASP A 20 -2.23 3.61 15.88
CA ASP A 20 -3.53 2.98 15.63
C ASP A 20 -4.63 3.97 16.03
N MET A 21 -5.35 4.48 15.04
CA MET A 21 -6.46 5.41 15.24
C MET A 21 -7.79 4.77 14.84
N GLY A 22 -7.88 3.44 14.95
CA GLY A 22 -9.11 2.74 14.70
C GLY A 22 -9.03 1.60 13.69
N ILE A 23 -7.96 0.81 13.70
CA ILE A 23 -7.84 -0.39 12.85
C ILE A 23 -9.05 -1.29 13.04
N ASP A 24 -9.50 -1.47 14.28
CA ASP A 24 -10.66 -2.32 14.61
C ASP A 24 -11.96 -1.77 14.04
N ASP A 25 -12.01 -0.48 13.72
CA ASP A 25 -13.24 0.17 13.24
C ASP A 25 -13.32 0.22 11.71
N ILE A 26 -12.18 0.18 11.02
CA ILE A 26 -12.17 0.36 9.57
C ILE A 26 -12.08 -0.95 8.78
N PHE A 27 -11.54 -2.01 9.37
CA PHE A 27 -11.40 -3.31 8.72
C PHE A 27 -12.40 -4.32 9.28
N THR A 28 -12.88 -5.22 8.42
CA THR A 28 -13.66 -6.37 8.91
C THR A 28 -12.75 -7.33 9.65
N GLU A 29 -13.33 -8.15 10.51
CA GLU A 29 -12.58 -9.14 11.30
C GLU A 29 -11.82 -10.13 10.40
N ASP A 30 -12.42 -10.48 9.25
CA ASP A 30 -11.89 -11.45 8.29
C ASP A 30 -11.20 -10.80 7.09
N VAL A 31 -10.79 -9.55 7.20
CA VAL A 31 -10.14 -8.81 6.11
C VAL A 31 -8.94 -9.57 5.54
N ILE A 32 -8.73 -9.41 4.24
CA ILE A 32 -7.51 -9.86 3.56
C ILE A 32 -6.79 -8.64 3.03
N TYR A 33 -5.58 -8.42 3.52
CA TYR A 33 -4.72 -7.32 3.11
C TYR A 33 -3.52 -7.88 2.35
N THR A 34 -3.36 -7.50 1.09
CA THR A 34 -2.25 -7.98 0.26
C THR A 34 -1.36 -6.81 -0.11
N GLU A 35 -0.09 -6.89 0.27
CA GLU A 35 0.90 -5.89 -0.12
C GLU A 35 1.38 -6.11 -1.56
N SER A 36 2.00 -5.08 -2.12
CA SER A 36 2.71 -5.20 -3.39
C SER A 36 3.70 -6.36 -3.31
N LEU A 37 3.78 -7.15 -4.37
CA LEU A 37 4.66 -8.31 -4.47
C LEU A 37 4.29 -9.46 -3.53
N SER A 38 3.03 -9.52 -3.11
CA SER A 38 2.32 -10.67 -2.58
C SER A 38 2.33 -10.99 -1.08
N PRO A 39 3.09 -10.40 -0.17
CA PRO A 39 2.83 -10.66 1.24
C PRO A 39 1.37 -10.35 1.58
N HIS A 40 0.69 -11.26 2.27
CA HIS A 40 -0.69 -11.01 2.64
C HIS A 40 -0.94 -11.32 4.12
N TYR A 41 -1.90 -10.60 4.67
CA TYR A 41 -2.28 -10.72 6.07
C TYR A 41 -3.75 -11.08 6.14
N ASN A 42 -4.04 -12.27 6.63
CA ASN A 42 -5.40 -12.76 6.81
C ASN A 42 -5.89 -12.35 8.18
N ASN A 43 -7.05 -11.71 8.23
CA ASN A 43 -7.77 -11.21 9.38
C ASN A 43 -7.18 -9.91 9.99
N ARG A 44 -8.07 -9.20 10.66
CA ARG A 44 -7.78 -7.89 11.26
C ARG A 44 -6.71 -7.95 12.35
N LYS A 45 -6.72 -9.01 13.14
CA LYS A 45 -5.73 -9.21 14.20
C LYS A 45 -4.31 -9.25 13.62
N THR A 46 -4.13 -9.95 12.50
CA THR A 46 -2.83 -10.04 11.82
C THR A 46 -2.43 -8.71 11.18
N VAL A 47 -3.38 -7.98 10.59
CA VAL A 47 -3.12 -6.63 10.04
C VAL A 47 -2.64 -5.71 11.16
N LYS A 48 -3.29 -5.75 12.31
CA LYS A 48 -2.92 -4.93 13.46
C LYS A 48 -1.54 -5.29 14.01
N HIS A 49 -1.24 -6.58 14.10
CA HIS A 49 0.07 -7.06 14.52
C HIS A 49 1.17 -6.61 13.57
N TRP A 50 0.95 -6.78 12.27
CA TRP A 50 1.86 -6.30 11.22
C TRP A 50 2.09 -4.79 11.32
N PHE A 51 1.04 -4.01 11.47
CA PHE A 51 1.14 -2.56 11.64
C PHE A 51 2.03 -2.22 12.84
N GLN A 52 1.80 -2.84 13.98
CA GLN A 52 2.55 -2.58 15.21
C GLN A 52 4.02 -2.96 15.06
N GLU A 53 4.30 -4.13 14.51
CA GLU A 53 5.67 -4.61 14.35
C GLU A 53 6.45 -3.80 13.32
N TRP A 54 5.86 -3.53 12.18
CA TRP A 54 6.52 -2.77 11.12
C TRP A 54 6.97 -1.39 11.63
N ASN A 55 6.12 -0.73 12.40
CA ASN A 55 6.42 0.61 12.93
C ASN A 55 7.50 0.61 14.01
N THR A 56 7.94 -0.54 14.49
CA THR A 56 9.13 -0.66 15.33
C THR A 56 10.42 -0.75 14.50
N ARG A 57 10.30 -1.04 13.20
CA ARG A 57 11.45 -1.26 12.30
C ARG A 57 11.74 -0.09 11.39
N GLY A 58 10.80 0.82 11.23
CA GLY A 58 10.94 1.96 10.37
C GLY A 58 9.73 2.87 10.46
N LYS A 59 9.64 3.81 9.54
CA LYS A 59 8.49 4.70 9.47
C LYS A 59 8.14 5.04 8.03
N VAL A 60 6.85 5.26 7.80
CA VAL A 60 6.36 5.84 6.55
C VAL A 60 6.59 7.35 6.63
N VAL A 61 7.38 7.87 5.70
CA VAL A 61 7.72 9.29 5.66
C VAL A 61 6.69 10.08 4.84
N ILE A 62 6.26 9.50 3.70
CA ILE A 62 5.27 10.10 2.81
C ILE A 62 4.33 9.00 2.34
N TRP A 63 3.05 9.27 2.37
CA TRP A 63 2.04 8.45 1.70
C TRP A 63 0.97 9.41 1.19
N GLU A 64 1.19 9.91 0.00
CA GLU A 64 0.40 10.98 -0.59
C GLU A 64 -0.66 10.40 -1.52
N ILE A 65 -1.91 10.75 -1.28
CA ILE A 65 -3.04 10.36 -2.13
C ILE A 65 -3.14 11.34 -3.28
N LYS A 66 -3.19 10.81 -4.51
CA LYS A 66 -3.33 11.62 -5.72
C LYS A 66 -4.78 11.71 -6.16
N GLN A 67 -5.49 10.59 -6.20
CA GLN A 67 -6.89 10.57 -6.62
C GLN A 67 -7.56 9.26 -6.27
N PHE A 68 -8.88 9.26 -6.33
CA PHE A 68 -9.71 8.08 -6.08
C PHE A 68 -10.55 7.76 -7.31
N PHE A 69 -10.82 6.48 -7.52
CA PHE A 69 -11.78 5.98 -8.50
C PHE A 69 -12.74 5.05 -7.79
N HIS A 70 -14.05 5.26 -7.98
CA HIS A 70 -15.09 4.44 -7.33
C HIS A 70 -15.92 3.69 -8.35
N LYS A 71 -16.18 2.43 -8.08
CA LYS A 71 -17.09 1.62 -8.89
C LYS A 71 -17.77 0.58 -7.99
N GLY A 72 -19.08 0.72 -7.79
CA GLY A 72 -19.83 -0.21 -6.93
C GLY A 72 -19.24 -0.24 -5.51
N ASP A 73 -18.92 -1.42 -5.02
CA ASP A 73 -18.32 -1.63 -3.71
C ASP A 73 -16.80 -1.65 -3.75
N GLN A 74 -16.19 -1.02 -4.76
CA GLN A 74 -14.75 -0.95 -4.92
C GLN A 74 -14.28 0.48 -5.04
N THR A 75 -13.11 0.74 -4.50
CA THR A 75 -12.39 2.02 -4.64
C THR A 75 -10.95 1.74 -5.01
N ILE A 76 -10.45 2.48 -5.99
CA ILE A 76 -9.02 2.52 -6.29
C ILE A 76 -8.50 3.86 -5.80
N VAL A 77 -7.41 3.84 -5.04
CA VAL A 77 -6.70 5.05 -4.64
C VAL A 77 -5.30 5.02 -5.25
N GLU A 78 -4.94 6.08 -5.96
CA GLU A 78 -3.60 6.26 -6.51
C GLU A 78 -2.77 7.07 -5.52
N TRP A 79 -1.52 6.63 -5.29
CA TRP A 79 -0.67 7.24 -4.26
C TRP A 79 0.82 7.19 -4.60
N TYR A 80 1.57 8.01 -3.88
CA TYR A 80 3.02 8.01 -3.82
C TYR A 80 3.43 7.65 -2.39
N PHE A 81 4.40 6.76 -2.25
CA PHE A 81 4.85 6.22 -0.97
C PHE A 81 6.36 6.31 -0.81
N LYS A 82 6.78 6.66 0.41
CA LYS A 82 8.19 6.64 0.78
C LYS A 82 8.32 6.22 2.24
N ASN A 83 9.24 5.30 2.51
CA ASN A 83 9.57 4.91 3.87
C ASN A 83 11.07 5.08 4.15
N GLU A 84 11.41 5.02 5.42
CA GLU A 84 12.78 5.00 5.91
C GLU A 84 12.86 3.98 7.03
N MET A 85 13.71 2.96 6.85
CA MET A 85 13.87 1.90 7.83
C MET A 85 14.98 2.25 8.83
N ASN A 86 14.95 1.61 10.02
CA ASN A 86 15.96 1.87 11.06
C ASN A 86 17.38 1.51 10.64
N ASN A 87 17.54 0.61 9.66
CA ASN A 87 18.84 0.27 9.10
C ASN A 87 19.33 1.26 8.04
N GLY A 88 18.59 2.35 7.80
CA GLY A 88 18.92 3.37 6.82
C GLY A 88 18.42 3.13 5.42
N SER A 89 17.80 1.99 5.14
CA SER A 89 17.25 1.74 3.80
C SER A 89 16.01 2.60 3.56
N ILE A 90 15.84 3.04 2.33
CA ILE A 90 14.71 3.87 1.89
C ILE A 90 14.06 3.18 0.70
N GLU A 91 12.75 3.03 0.76
CA GLU A 91 11.95 2.57 -0.37
C GLU A 91 11.04 3.69 -0.83
N GLU A 92 10.86 3.79 -2.13
CA GLU A 92 10.04 4.83 -2.72
C GLU A 92 9.39 4.30 -3.99
N PHE A 93 8.07 4.40 -4.08
CA PHE A 93 7.36 3.92 -5.26
C PHE A 93 6.00 4.58 -5.41
N ASP A 94 5.47 4.53 -6.63
CA ASP A 94 4.09 4.88 -6.94
C ASP A 94 3.24 3.62 -6.89
N GLY A 95 1.94 3.79 -6.66
CA GLY A 95 1.08 2.64 -6.65
C GLY A 95 -0.39 2.97 -6.60
N ILE A 96 -1.16 1.91 -6.59
CA ILE A 96 -2.59 1.96 -6.33
C ILE A 96 -2.97 0.91 -5.30
N SER A 97 -4.03 1.18 -4.56
CA SER A 97 -4.68 0.16 -3.73
C SER A 97 -6.08 -0.08 -4.27
N LEU A 98 -6.44 -1.35 -4.43
CA LEU A 98 -7.81 -1.76 -4.73
C LEU A 98 -8.48 -2.13 -3.42
N VAL A 99 -9.51 -1.39 -3.05
CA VAL A 99 -10.23 -1.56 -1.78
C VAL A 99 -11.62 -2.09 -2.06
N GLU A 100 -11.99 -3.16 -1.36
CA GLU A 100 -13.34 -3.72 -1.43
C GLU A 100 -14.06 -3.47 -0.11
N TRP A 101 -15.30 -3.01 -0.20
CA TRP A 101 -16.09 -2.53 0.93
C TRP A 101 -17.26 -3.43 1.26
N THR A 102 -17.62 -3.45 2.54
CA THR A 102 -18.94 -3.93 2.98
C THR A 102 -19.97 -2.83 2.79
N GLU A 103 -21.26 -3.17 2.96
CA GLU A 103 -22.35 -2.19 2.85
C GLU A 103 -22.25 -1.07 3.88
N ASP A 104 -21.67 -1.35 5.05
CA ASP A 104 -21.48 -0.36 6.11
C ASP A 104 -20.09 0.31 6.06
N ASN A 105 -19.45 0.28 4.89
CA ASN A 105 -18.19 0.98 4.60
C ASN A 105 -17.00 0.51 5.44
N LYS A 106 -16.94 -0.79 5.72
CA LYS A 106 -15.74 -1.42 6.27
C LYS A 106 -14.91 -2.02 5.14
N ILE A 107 -13.61 -2.02 5.30
CA ILE A 107 -12.71 -2.65 4.32
C ILE A 107 -12.70 -4.15 4.55
N LYS A 108 -13.16 -4.91 3.56
CA LYS A 108 -13.12 -6.38 3.62
C LYS A 108 -11.95 -6.99 2.85
N ALA A 109 -11.37 -6.25 1.93
CA ALA A 109 -10.16 -6.63 1.21
C ALA A 109 -9.44 -5.40 0.70
N LEU A 110 -8.12 -5.43 0.73
CA LEU A 110 -7.29 -4.36 0.17
C LEU A 110 -6.09 -5.02 -0.48
N LYS A 111 -5.78 -4.61 -1.71
CA LYS A 111 -4.62 -5.12 -2.43
C LYS A 111 -3.85 -3.96 -3.03
N GLU A 112 -2.54 -3.95 -2.78
CA GLU A 112 -1.64 -2.91 -3.27
C GLU A 112 -0.89 -3.37 -4.50
N PHE A 113 -0.69 -2.44 -5.44
CA PHE A 113 0.08 -2.65 -6.66
C PHE A 113 1.07 -1.51 -6.76
N GLY A 114 2.34 -1.80 -6.48
CA GLY A 114 3.40 -0.80 -6.52
C GLY A 114 4.19 -0.85 -7.81
N CYS A 115 4.75 0.31 -8.19
CA CYS A 115 5.62 0.45 -9.34
C CYS A 115 6.82 1.30 -8.93
N ASN A 116 8.03 0.83 -9.22
CA ASN A 116 9.24 1.58 -8.91
C ASN A 116 9.24 2.92 -9.65
N ARG A 117 9.67 3.97 -8.97
CA ARG A 117 9.78 5.31 -9.58
C ARG A 117 11.00 5.42 -10.46
N ASN A 118 12.06 4.70 -10.16
CA ASN A 118 13.29 4.68 -10.96
C ASN A 118 13.09 3.79 -12.18
N THR A 119 12.40 4.35 -13.17
CA THR A 119 12.21 3.65 -14.44
C THR A 119 13.47 3.78 -15.29
N TYR A 120 13.68 2.83 -16.18
CA TYR A 120 14.82 2.79 -17.05
C TYR A 120 14.46 2.15 -18.38
N ASN A 121 15.26 2.45 -19.41
CA ASN A 121 15.09 1.84 -20.71
C ASN A 121 16.08 0.68 -20.85
N PRO A 122 15.62 -0.58 -20.89
CA PRO A 122 16.52 -1.73 -21.04
C PRO A 122 17.35 -1.71 -22.34
N TYR A 123 16.89 -0.96 -23.33
CA TYR A 123 17.52 -0.90 -24.65
C TYR A 123 18.34 0.38 -24.88
N GLN A 124 18.70 1.08 -23.81
CA GLN A 124 19.45 2.34 -23.94
C GLN A 124 20.82 2.15 -24.59
N GLU A 125 21.42 0.98 -24.41
CA GLU A 125 22.76 0.65 -24.93
C GLU A 125 22.72 -0.08 -26.29
N GLY A 126 21.51 -0.36 -26.81
CA GLY A 126 21.38 -1.05 -28.12
C GLY A 126 20.26 -2.09 -28.11
N ASP A 127 20.35 -3.05 -29.02
CA ASP A 127 19.30 -4.04 -29.28
C ASP A 127 19.28 -5.19 -28.29
N THR A 128 20.30 -5.33 -27.46
CA THR A 128 20.32 -6.33 -26.39
C THR A 128 19.82 -5.69 -25.11
N PRO A 129 18.72 -6.18 -24.52
CA PRO A 129 18.17 -5.55 -23.32
C PRO A 129 19.05 -5.80 -22.10
N GLN A 130 19.19 -4.77 -21.28
CA GLN A 130 19.89 -4.86 -20.00
C GLN A 130 18.91 -4.56 -18.88
N PHE A 131 18.56 -5.59 -18.10
CA PHE A 131 17.65 -5.47 -16.99
C PHE A 131 18.42 -5.34 -15.68
N LYS A 132 17.92 -4.47 -14.79
CA LYS A 132 18.45 -4.38 -13.44
C LYS A 132 18.08 -5.64 -12.66
N ALA A 133 18.92 -6.02 -11.70
CA ALA A 133 18.73 -7.21 -10.86
C ALA A 133 17.59 -7.03 -9.83
N GLU A 134 16.51 -6.38 -10.24
CA GLU A 134 15.31 -6.22 -9.43
C GLU A 134 14.22 -7.05 -10.07
N LYS A 135 13.58 -7.71 -9.46
CA LYS A 135 12.40 -8.54 -9.42
C LYS A 135 11.50 -8.73 -10.65
N ALA A 136 11.61 -7.99 -11.71
CA ALA A 136 10.79 -8.23 -12.90
C ALA A 136 11.59 -9.01 -13.93
N ASN A 137 11.65 -10.31 -13.78
CA ASN A 137 12.25 -11.19 -14.76
C ASN A 137 11.20 -11.61 -15.77
N TRP A 138 10.90 -10.71 -16.69
CA TRP A 138 9.93 -10.98 -17.73
C TRP A 138 10.53 -11.77 -18.91
N PHE A 139 11.82 -11.96 -18.93
CA PHE A 139 12.55 -12.63 -19.98
C PHE A 139 13.35 -13.81 -19.46
#